data_179925d186b459e4e7712f7788ea17fe
#
_entry.id   179925d186b459e4e7712f7788ea17fe
#
_cell.length_a   1.000
_cell.length_b   1.000
_cell.length_c   1.000
_cell.angle_alpha   90.00
_cell.angle_beta   90.00
_cell.angle_gamma   90.00
#
_symmetry.space_group_name_H-M   'P 1'
#
loop_
_entity.id
_entity.type
_entity.pdbx_description
1 polymer ?
#
loop_
_entity_poly.entity_id
_entity_poly.type
_entity_poly.pdbx_seq_one_letter_code
_entity_poly.pdbx_strand_id
1 'polypeptide(L)'
;MKTNRILLCCSVLFLLLSMEPLHAQNGTQALDKVVGKFQQSNGISATFTLTVFNALNEPVEKQNGTIKLSGNKFYWNTTSMTVWYDGLQQWTYVKATEEVNLTEPTTEEIATVNPYILINNYKKDFYIKTLKSKSSKESIAELTPKKKGTNIDHIIIIIN
;
A
#
# COMPACT_ATOMS: atom_id res chain seq x y z
N MET A 1 26.94 -48.34 30.86
CA MET A 1 25.55 -47.97 30.45
C MET A 1 25.14 -46.52 30.77
N LYS A 2 26.07 -45.57 30.92
CA LYS A 2 25.75 -44.14 31.18
C LYS A 2 25.90 -43.22 29.96
N THR A 3 26.60 -43.66 28.92
CA THR A 3 26.89 -42.85 27.72
C THR A 3 25.72 -42.69 26.74
N ASN A 4 24.80 -43.68 26.67
CA ASN A 4 23.67 -43.61 25.71
C ASN A 4 22.56 -42.62 26.11
N ARG A 5 22.47 -42.28 27.40
CA ARG A 5 21.43 -41.31 27.86
C ARG A 5 21.80 -39.86 27.54
N ILE A 6 23.08 -39.53 27.52
CA ILE A 6 23.57 -38.19 27.19
C ILE A 6 23.43 -37.93 25.68
N LEU A 7 23.73 -38.94 24.84
CA LEU A 7 23.53 -38.81 23.37
C LEU A 7 22.07 -38.64 22.98
N LEU A 8 21.15 -39.32 23.70
CA LEU A 8 19.72 -39.19 23.44
C LEU A 8 19.19 -37.80 23.83
N CYS A 9 19.64 -37.22 24.94
CA CYS A 9 19.30 -35.86 25.34
C CYS A 9 19.80 -34.79 24.35
N CYS A 10 21.04 -34.96 23.83
CA CYS A 10 21.59 -34.01 22.83
C CYS A 10 20.87 -34.10 21.51
N SER A 11 20.38 -35.26 21.06
CA SER A 11 19.62 -35.40 19.80
C SER A 11 18.23 -34.79 19.89
N VAL A 12 17.56 -34.87 21.04
CA VAL A 12 16.23 -34.24 21.26
C VAL A 12 16.37 -32.73 21.40
N LEU A 13 17.44 -32.23 21.99
CA LEU A 13 17.68 -30.77 22.09
C LEU A 13 18.02 -30.14 20.72
N PHE A 14 18.63 -30.89 19.80
CA PHE A 14 18.96 -30.42 18.45
C PHE A 14 17.73 -30.38 17.55
N LEU A 15 16.70 -31.22 17.77
CA LEU A 15 15.43 -31.20 17.04
C LEU A 15 14.52 -30.02 17.42
N LEU A 16 14.71 -29.43 18.61
CA LEU A 16 13.93 -28.28 19.07
C LEU A 16 14.44 -26.93 18.54
N LEU A 17 15.66 -26.88 17.98
CA LEU A 17 16.27 -25.67 17.43
C LEU A 17 15.93 -25.42 15.95
N SER A 18 15.22 -26.33 15.28
CA SER A 18 14.84 -26.19 13.87
C SER A 18 13.41 -25.68 13.66
N MET A 19 12.76 -25.10 14.67
CA MET A 19 11.57 -24.27 14.45
C MET A 19 12.01 -22.93 13.87
N GLU A 20 12.27 -22.93 12.57
CA GLU A 20 12.31 -21.71 11.78
C GLU A 20 11.01 -20.94 12.07
N PRO A 21 11.05 -19.69 12.55
CA PRO A 21 9.82 -18.90 12.64
C PRO A 21 9.25 -18.79 11.22
N LEU A 22 8.05 -19.32 11.00
CA LEU A 22 7.28 -19.00 9.80
C LEU A 22 7.23 -17.46 9.72
N HIS A 23 8.06 -16.90 8.86
CA HIS A 23 8.04 -15.46 8.59
C HIS A 23 6.70 -15.18 7.92
N ALA A 24 5.72 -14.74 8.70
CA ALA A 24 4.56 -14.03 8.17
C ALA A 24 5.14 -12.96 7.23
N GLN A 25 4.76 -12.99 5.95
CA GLN A 25 5.27 -12.02 4.98
C GLN A 25 5.05 -10.63 5.58
N ASN A 26 6.15 -9.95 5.89
CA ASN A 26 6.10 -8.63 6.49
C ASN A 26 5.45 -7.69 5.48
N GLY A 27 4.41 -6.95 5.88
CA GLY A 27 3.70 -6.00 5.00
C GLY A 27 4.66 -5.03 4.31
N THR A 28 5.77 -4.67 4.95
CA THR A 28 6.84 -3.88 4.36
C THR A 28 7.51 -4.61 3.19
N GLN A 29 7.81 -5.91 3.32
CA GLN A 29 8.42 -6.69 2.23
C GLN A 29 7.47 -6.87 1.05
N ALA A 30 6.17 -7.05 1.30
CA ALA A 30 5.16 -7.13 0.25
C ALA A 30 5.06 -5.79 -0.49
N LEU A 31 5.08 -4.68 0.23
CA LEU A 31 5.08 -3.34 -0.36
C LEU A 31 6.36 -3.08 -1.16
N ASP A 32 7.54 -3.48 -0.67
CA ASP A 32 8.81 -3.41 -1.39
C ASP A 32 8.78 -4.17 -2.72
N LYS A 33 8.17 -5.36 -2.74
CA LYS A 33 7.99 -6.14 -3.98
C LYS A 33 7.09 -5.44 -4.99
N VAL A 34 5.99 -4.82 -4.53
CA VAL A 34 5.09 -4.05 -5.41
C VAL A 34 5.82 -2.85 -5.99
N VAL A 35 6.54 -2.10 -5.16
CA VAL A 35 7.36 -0.95 -5.60
C VAL A 35 8.43 -1.36 -6.59
N GLY A 36 9.16 -2.45 -6.32
CA GLY A 36 10.19 -2.97 -7.22
C GLY A 36 9.62 -3.38 -8.58
N LYS A 37 8.47 -4.06 -8.62
CA LYS A 37 7.79 -4.40 -9.88
C LYS A 37 7.37 -3.14 -10.64
N PHE A 38 6.86 -2.13 -9.93
CA PHE A 38 6.47 -0.87 -10.55
C PHE A 38 7.67 -0.16 -11.20
N GLN A 39 8.78 -0.04 -10.47
CA GLN A 39 9.99 0.62 -10.97
C GLN A 39 10.64 -0.09 -12.16
N GLN A 40 10.44 -1.41 -12.28
CA GLN A 40 10.95 -2.23 -13.39
C GLN A 40 9.99 -2.29 -14.59
N SER A 41 8.77 -1.77 -14.45
CA SER A 41 7.74 -1.80 -15.49
C SER A 41 7.65 -0.47 -16.22
N ASN A 42 7.21 -0.49 -17.48
CA ASN A 42 6.88 0.73 -18.23
C ASN A 42 5.53 1.36 -17.78
N GLY A 43 4.88 0.77 -16.79
CA GLY A 43 3.64 1.22 -16.20
C GLY A 43 2.88 0.06 -15.56
N ILE A 44 1.91 0.39 -14.74
CA ILE A 44 0.99 -0.57 -14.13
C ILE A 44 -0.45 -0.18 -14.34
N SER A 45 -1.31 -1.20 -14.33
CA SER A 45 -2.76 -1.04 -14.26
C SER A 45 -3.27 -1.91 -13.13
N ALA A 46 -4.12 -1.33 -12.28
CA ALA A 46 -4.72 -2.02 -11.15
C ALA A 46 -6.17 -1.60 -10.95
N THR A 47 -6.95 -2.47 -10.35
CA THR A 47 -8.25 -2.14 -9.77
C THR A 47 -8.09 -1.91 -8.28
N PHE A 48 -8.92 -1.04 -7.72
CA PHE A 48 -8.90 -0.74 -6.29
C PHE A 48 -10.32 -0.53 -5.75
N THR A 49 -10.45 -0.65 -4.45
CA THR A 49 -11.63 -0.19 -3.70
C THR A 49 -11.17 0.89 -2.74
N LEU A 50 -11.76 2.10 -2.86
CA LEU A 50 -11.59 3.18 -1.91
C LEU A 50 -12.73 3.12 -0.90
N THR A 51 -12.40 3.12 0.39
CA THR A 51 -13.38 3.28 1.47
C THR A 51 -12.97 4.46 2.32
N VAL A 52 -13.87 5.42 2.48
CA VAL A 52 -13.68 6.60 3.34
C VAL A 52 -14.37 6.34 4.66
N PHE A 53 -13.68 6.63 5.75
CA PHE A 53 -14.20 6.49 7.11
C PHE A 53 -14.32 7.87 7.75
N ASN A 54 -15.35 8.06 8.58
CA ASN A 54 -15.48 9.24 9.42
C ASN A 54 -14.60 9.14 10.69
N ALA A 55 -14.61 10.18 11.53
CA ALA A 55 -13.85 10.22 12.77
C ALA A 55 -14.25 9.14 13.80
N LEU A 56 -15.43 8.53 13.66
CA LEU A 56 -15.92 7.42 14.48
C LEU A 56 -15.53 6.05 13.93
N ASN A 57 -14.68 6.03 12.87
CA ASN A 57 -14.25 4.84 12.16
C ASN A 57 -15.42 4.06 11.48
N GLU A 58 -16.46 4.77 11.07
CA GLU A 58 -17.57 4.23 10.30
C GLU A 58 -17.35 4.48 8.80
N PRO A 59 -17.62 3.51 7.91
CA PRO A 59 -17.48 3.72 6.48
C PRO A 59 -18.61 4.62 5.97
N VAL A 60 -18.25 5.78 5.44
CA VAL A 60 -19.20 6.77 4.89
C VAL A 60 -19.27 6.74 3.37
N GLU A 61 -18.24 6.24 2.70
CA GLU A 61 -18.19 6.15 1.24
C GLU A 61 -17.38 4.94 0.81
N LYS A 62 -17.84 4.27 -0.26
CA LYS A 62 -17.12 3.17 -0.90
C LYS A 62 -17.21 3.31 -2.41
N GLN A 63 -16.04 3.37 -3.07
CA GLN A 63 -15.92 3.44 -4.51
C GLN A 63 -15.00 2.35 -5.05
N ASN A 64 -15.35 1.78 -6.19
CA ASN A 64 -14.46 0.95 -6.98
C ASN A 64 -13.87 1.77 -8.12
N GLY A 65 -12.63 1.47 -8.49
CA GLY A 65 -11.97 2.18 -9.55
C GLY A 65 -10.87 1.39 -10.22
N THR A 66 -10.34 2.01 -11.26
CA THR A 66 -9.14 1.56 -11.94
C THR A 66 -8.11 2.66 -11.92
N ILE A 67 -6.84 2.27 -11.82
CA ILE A 67 -5.70 3.17 -11.91
C ILE A 67 -4.72 2.65 -12.93
N LYS A 68 -4.14 3.57 -13.73
CA LYS A 68 -3.00 3.29 -14.60
C LYS A 68 -1.92 4.29 -14.27
N LEU A 69 -0.69 3.82 -14.16
CA LEU A 69 0.49 4.62 -13.80
C LEU A 69 1.59 4.39 -14.82
N SER A 70 2.27 5.45 -15.23
CA SER A 70 3.47 5.39 -16.07
C SER A 70 4.39 6.57 -15.73
N GLY A 71 5.48 6.31 -15.03
CA GLY A 71 6.29 7.35 -14.43
C GLY A 71 5.46 8.23 -13.48
N ASN A 72 5.55 9.56 -13.65
CA ASN A 72 4.77 10.51 -12.86
C ASN A 72 3.35 10.75 -13.40
N LYS A 73 2.98 10.13 -14.53
CA LYS A 73 1.66 10.26 -15.14
C LYS A 73 0.69 9.24 -14.58
N PHE A 74 -0.56 9.62 -14.42
CA PHE A 74 -1.59 8.68 -13.99
C PHE A 74 -2.94 8.93 -14.64
N TYR A 75 -3.70 7.87 -14.69
CA TYR A 75 -5.12 7.83 -15.00
C TYR A 75 -5.83 7.14 -13.86
N TRP A 76 -6.85 7.78 -13.32
CA TRP A 76 -7.68 7.25 -12.26
C TRP A 76 -9.14 7.36 -12.69
N ASN A 77 -9.90 6.27 -12.58
CA ASN A 77 -11.32 6.26 -12.89
C ASN A 77 -12.09 5.57 -11.77
N THR A 78 -13.09 6.26 -11.25
CA THR A 78 -14.06 5.76 -10.26
C THR A 78 -15.48 5.89 -10.78
N THR A 79 -16.45 5.54 -9.94
CA THR A 79 -17.88 5.74 -10.26
C THR A 79 -18.25 7.22 -10.34
N SER A 80 -17.59 8.10 -9.58
CA SER A 80 -17.92 9.53 -9.47
C SER A 80 -17.08 10.44 -10.37
N MET A 81 -15.82 10.06 -10.66
CA MET A 81 -14.92 10.92 -11.42
C MET A 81 -13.90 10.14 -12.25
N THR A 82 -13.34 10.82 -13.24
CA THR A 82 -12.15 10.37 -13.96
C THR A 82 -11.09 11.46 -13.90
N VAL A 83 -9.86 11.08 -13.55
CA VAL A 83 -8.72 12.01 -13.45
C VAL A 83 -7.62 11.56 -14.40
N TRP A 84 -7.07 12.50 -15.14
CA TRP A 84 -5.87 12.35 -15.95
C TRP A 84 -4.82 13.32 -15.45
N TYR A 85 -3.60 12.88 -15.31
CA TYR A 85 -2.45 13.72 -15.00
C TYR A 85 -1.31 13.36 -15.94
N ASP A 86 -0.79 14.35 -16.67
CA ASP A 86 0.27 14.15 -17.66
C ASP A 86 1.67 14.42 -17.15
N GLY A 87 1.80 14.77 -15.87
CA GLY A 87 3.05 15.17 -15.23
C GLY A 87 3.17 16.66 -14.96
N LEU A 88 2.25 17.48 -15.47
CA LEU A 88 2.15 18.93 -15.28
C LEU A 88 0.71 19.34 -14.97
N GLN A 89 -0.22 18.96 -15.83
CA GLN A 89 -1.63 19.35 -15.76
C GLN A 89 -2.50 18.18 -15.35
N GLN A 90 -3.57 18.47 -14.61
CA GLN A 90 -4.56 17.51 -14.17
C GLN A 90 -5.93 17.89 -14.72
N TRP A 91 -6.58 16.97 -15.40
CA TRP A 91 -7.98 17.04 -15.83
C TRP A 91 -8.83 16.14 -14.95
N THR A 92 -9.83 16.72 -14.31
CA THR A 92 -10.79 15.99 -13.49
C THR A 92 -12.18 16.11 -14.11
N TYR A 93 -12.68 15.01 -14.66
CA TYR A 93 -14.07 14.91 -15.15
C TYR A 93 -14.96 14.45 -14.02
N VAL A 94 -15.90 15.29 -13.61
CA VAL A 94 -16.92 14.99 -12.59
C VAL A 94 -18.16 14.47 -13.32
N LYS A 95 -18.47 13.19 -13.14
CA LYS A 95 -19.53 12.51 -13.92
C LYS A 95 -20.93 13.01 -13.61
N ALA A 96 -21.18 13.46 -12.38
CA ALA A 96 -22.50 13.93 -11.96
C ALA A 96 -22.90 15.27 -12.61
N THR A 97 -21.92 16.15 -12.86
CA THR A 97 -22.13 17.48 -13.47
C THR A 97 -21.67 17.55 -14.91
N GLU A 98 -21.04 16.48 -15.42
CA GLU A 98 -20.45 16.42 -16.77
C GLU A 98 -19.40 17.52 -17.03
N GLU A 99 -18.77 18.03 -15.97
CA GLU A 99 -17.77 19.09 -16.02
C GLU A 99 -16.35 18.55 -16.02
N VAL A 100 -15.48 19.24 -16.74
CA VAL A 100 -14.03 19.00 -16.72
C VAL A 100 -13.34 20.19 -16.07
N ASN A 101 -12.64 19.93 -14.96
CA ASN A 101 -11.81 20.90 -14.28
C ASN A 101 -10.34 20.67 -14.68
N LEU A 102 -9.67 21.72 -15.15
CA LEU A 102 -8.25 21.73 -15.44
C LEU A 102 -7.52 22.45 -14.32
N THR A 103 -6.48 21.82 -13.76
CA THR A 103 -5.63 22.40 -12.72
C THR A 103 -4.16 22.12 -13.01
N GLU A 104 -3.28 22.93 -12.45
CA GLU A 104 -1.84 22.69 -12.34
C GLU A 104 -1.50 22.47 -10.85
N PRO A 105 -1.64 21.24 -10.37
CA PRO A 105 -1.48 20.97 -8.95
C PRO A 105 -0.02 21.16 -8.52
N THR A 106 0.18 21.68 -7.32
CA THR A 106 1.50 21.79 -6.70
C THR A 106 2.06 20.40 -6.38
N THR A 107 3.38 20.33 -6.15
CA THR A 107 4.04 19.07 -5.77
C THR A 107 3.43 18.47 -4.50
N GLU A 108 3.03 19.32 -3.53
CA GLU A 108 2.39 18.88 -2.29
C GLU A 108 0.98 18.31 -2.53
N GLU A 109 0.18 18.93 -3.37
CA GLU A 109 -1.16 18.44 -3.73
C GLU A 109 -1.06 17.11 -4.46
N ILE A 110 -0.13 17.00 -5.42
CA ILE A 110 0.11 15.74 -6.14
C ILE A 110 0.56 14.64 -5.19
N ALA A 111 1.42 14.93 -4.22
CA ALA A 111 1.94 13.95 -3.27
C ALA A 111 0.83 13.28 -2.44
N THR A 112 -0.30 13.96 -2.23
CA THR A 112 -1.44 13.41 -1.47
C THR A 112 -2.35 12.51 -2.30
N VAL A 113 -2.39 12.70 -3.62
CA VAL A 113 -3.33 12.00 -4.51
C VAL A 113 -2.65 11.13 -5.57
N ASN A 114 -1.34 11.29 -5.78
CA ASN A 114 -0.60 10.53 -6.76
C ASN A 114 -0.03 9.23 -6.14
N PRO A 115 -0.60 8.07 -6.48
CA PRO A 115 -0.11 6.78 -5.99
C PRO A 115 1.35 6.51 -6.35
N TYR A 116 1.87 7.12 -7.42
CA TYR A 116 3.28 7.02 -7.80
C TYR A 116 4.20 7.64 -6.75
N ILE A 117 3.87 8.84 -6.27
CA ILE A 117 4.65 9.54 -5.24
C ILE A 117 4.54 8.77 -3.92
N LEU A 118 3.32 8.31 -3.56
CA LEU A 118 3.13 7.44 -2.41
C LEU A 118 4.02 6.19 -2.50
N ILE A 119 3.98 5.50 -3.65
CA ILE A 119 4.74 4.27 -3.88
C ILE A 119 6.26 4.51 -3.86
N ASN A 120 6.76 5.62 -4.40
CA ASN A 120 8.20 5.87 -4.43
C ASN A 120 8.75 6.44 -3.12
N ASN A 121 7.95 7.18 -2.37
CA ASN A 121 8.39 7.91 -1.18
C ASN A 121 7.87 7.32 0.14
N TYR A 122 7.14 6.20 0.12
CA TYR A 122 6.47 5.68 1.32
C TYR A 122 7.42 5.47 2.52
N LYS A 123 8.66 5.02 2.29
CA LYS A 123 9.66 4.87 3.38
C LYS A 123 10.15 6.21 3.93
N LYS A 124 10.23 7.24 3.06
CA LYS A 124 10.67 8.58 3.43
C LYS A 124 9.58 9.31 4.21
N ASP A 125 8.34 9.25 3.74
CA ASP A 125 7.27 10.14 4.16
C ASP A 125 6.34 9.51 5.21
N PHE A 126 6.41 8.16 5.39
CA PHE A 126 5.52 7.44 6.30
C PHE A 126 6.29 6.55 7.29
N TYR A 127 5.74 6.38 8.48
CA TYR A 127 6.02 5.26 9.36
C TYR A 127 5.24 4.05 8.87
N ILE A 128 5.86 2.88 8.82
CA ILE A 128 5.26 1.67 8.28
C ILE A 128 5.10 0.65 9.40
N LYS A 129 3.88 0.17 9.57
CA LYS A 129 3.55 -0.90 10.52
C LYS A 129 2.89 -2.04 9.78
N THR A 130 3.41 -3.24 9.97
CA THR A 130 2.75 -4.46 9.45
C THR A 130 1.59 -4.84 10.37
N LEU A 131 0.42 -5.02 9.79
CA LEU A 131 -0.74 -5.51 10.50
C LEU A 131 -0.92 -7.02 10.24
N LYS A 132 -1.55 -7.71 11.20
CA LYS A 132 -1.89 -9.13 11.05
C LYS A 132 -3.04 -9.26 10.04
N SER A 133 -2.86 -10.11 9.01
CA SER A 133 -3.94 -10.54 8.15
C SER A 133 -4.58 -11.82 8.69
N LYS A 134 -5.87 -12.00 8.39
CA LYS A 134 -6.60 -13.26 8.63
C LYS A 134 -6.31 -14.29 7.54
N SER A 135 -5.77 -13.87 6.39
CA SER A 135 -5.42 -14.71 5.26
C SER A 135 -3.90 -14.77 5.08
N SER A 136 -3.38 -15.98 4.88
CA SER A 136 -1.94 -16.18 4.56
C SER A 136 -1.56 -15.65 3.16
N LYS A 137 -2.55 -15.33 2.32
CA LYS A 137 -2.35 -14.77 0.97
C LYS A 137 -2.31 -13.25 0.97
N GLU A 138 -2.64 -12.61 2.08
CA GLU A 138 -2.68 -11.16 2.20
C GLU A 138 -1.56 -10.63 3.08
N SER A 139 -0.99 -9.52 2.69
CA SER A 139 -0.08 -8.72 3.50
C SER A 139 -0.69 -7.34 3.72
N ILE A 140 -0.72 -6.87 4.96
CA ILE A 140 -1.33 -5.60 5.31
C ILE A 140 -0.27 -4.65 5.87
N ALA A 141 -0.16 -3.47 5.30
CA ALA A 141 0.69 -2.40 5.78
C ALA A 141 -0.15 -1.17 6.15
N GLU A 142 0.09 -0.63 7.33
CA GLU A 142 -0.41 0.66 7.79
C GLU A 142 0.69 1.71 7.62
N LEU A 143 0.39 2.80 6.95
CA LEU A 143 1.29 3.91 6.70
C LEU A 143 0.76 5.15 7.43
N THR A 144 1.53 5.66 8.40
CA THR A 144 1.21 6.89 9.15
C THR A 144 2.13 8.01 8.68
N PRO A 145 1.62 9.18 8.24
CA PRO A 145 2.45 10.29 7.81
C PRO A 145 3.45 10.72 8.90
N LYS A 146 4.71 10.97 8.51
CA LYS A 146 5.72 11.54 9.41
C LYS A 146 5.52 13.03 9.63
N LYS A 147 5.02 13.74 8.61
CA LYS A 147 4.71 15.17 8.67
C LYS A 147 3.38 15.35 9.40
N LYS A 148 3.36 16.20 10.43
CA LYS A 148 2.12 16.58 11.15
C LYS A 148 1.32 17.59 10.33
N GLY A 149 0.00 17.60 10.53
CA GLY A 149 -0.91 18.56 9.88
C GLY A 149 -1.30 18.19 8.45
N THR A 150 -1.11 16.94 8.05
CA THR A 150 -1.70 16.39 6.83
C THR A 150 -3.17 16.05 7.05
N ASN A 151 -3.98 16.10 5.98
CA ASN A 151 -5.39 15.68 6.03
C ASN A 151 -5.56 14.14 6.04
N ILE A 152 -4.44 13.41 6.07
CA ILE A 152 -4.40 11.94 6.12
C ILE A 152 -3.92 11.54 7.51
N ASP A 153 -4.73 10.78 8.23
CA ASP A 153 -4.34 10.18 9.51
C ASP A 153 -3.48 8.93 9.28
N HIS A 154 -3.98 8.00 8.51
CA HIS A 154 -3.25 6.80 8.09
C HIS A 154 -3.79 6.23 6.79
N ILE A 155 -3.00 5.36 6.15
CA ILE A 155 -3.37 4.62 4.94
C ILE A 155 -3.18 3.13 5.22
N ILE A 156 -4.18 2.32 4.94
CA ILE A 156 -4.09 0.87 4.99
C ILE A 156 -3.92 0.34 3.56
N ILE A 157 -2.86 -0.42 3.32
CA ILE A 157 -2.59 -1.08 2.05
C ILE A 157 -2.71 -2.59 2.25
N ILE A 158 -3.61 -3.21 1.50
CA ILE A 158 -3.79 -4.66 1.46
C ILE A 158 -3.25 -5.17 0.13
N ILE A 159 -2.33 -6.13 0.19
CA ILE A 159 -1.66 -6.73 -0.96
C ILE A 159 -2.01 -8.21 -0.99
N ASN A 160 -2.58 -8.66 -2.10
CA ASN A 160 -2.98 -10.04 -2.37
C ASN A 160 -1.99 -10.77 -3.26
#